data_ac4b5eaa38da1073b65e694bbdf77853
#
_entry.id   ac4b5eaa38da1073b65e694bbdf77853
#
_cell.length_a   1.000
_cell.length_b   1.000
_cell.length_c   1.000
_cell.angle_alpha   90.00
_cell.angle_beta   90.00
_cell.angle_gamma   90.00
#
_symmetry.space_group_name_H-M   'P 1'
#
loop_
_entity.id
_entity.type
_entity.pdbx_description
1 polymer ?
#
loop_
_entity_poly.entity_id
_entity_poly.type
_entity_poly.pdbx_seq_one_letter_code
_entity_poly.pdbx_strand_id
1 'polypeptide(L)'
;MELFKKNLELLRSSQPSLARRVEREPKKNFVHVSISKDGNPIPKIGSVLLHSKYYPSKEAKDGLSEYCLRSNETPVVYGLGFGYHVLEILNKYKGLKVLVIEPVMSIFRSFMENVDIEPFLPNTQFIISTPPPKIITSNQTVNWNKYEHQPSKRLSC
;
A
#
# COMPACT_ATOMS: atom_id res chain seq x y z
N MET A 1 11.44 -16.25 -3.89
CA MET A 1 12.70 -15.61 -4.41
C MET A 1 12.52 -15.11 -5.84
N GLU A 2 11.78 -15.81 -6.67
CA GLU A 2 11.51 -15.44 -8.08
C GLU A 2 10.64 -14.17 -8.20
N LEU A 3 9.52 -14.10 -7.45
CA LEU A 3 8.62 -12.94 -7.45
C LEU A 3 9.34 -11.65 -7.04
N PHE A 4 10.18 -11.68 -6.01
CA PHE A 4 10.94 -10.51 -5.60
C PHE A 4 11.88 -10.00 -6.70
N LYS A 5 12.54 -10.89 -7.43
CA LYS A 5 13.40 -10.51 -8.56
C LYS A 5 12.60 -9.88 -9.70
N LYS A 6 11.48 -10.50 -10.09
CA LYS A 6 10.54 -9.92 -11.08
C LYS A 6 10.12 -8.50 -10.67
N ASN A 7 9.64 -8.36 -9.45
CA ASN A 7 9.17 -7.09 -8.92
C ASN A 7 10.30 -6.03 -8.86
N LEU A 8 11.51 -6.45 -8.51
CA LEU A 8 12.66 -5.55 -8.45
C LEU A 8 13.02 -4.99 -9.84
N GLU A 9 12.99 -5.82 -10.89
CA GLU A 9 13.23 -5.37 -12.27
C GLU A 9 12.15 -4.37 -12.71
N LEU A 10 10.89 -4.65 -12.43
CA LEU A 10 9.78 -3.73 -12.71
C LEU A 10 9.95 -2.39 -11.96
N LEU A 11 10.30 -2.45 -10.68
CA LEU A 11 10.52 -1.25 -9.88
C LEU A 11 11.74 -0.45 -10.35
N ARG A 12 12.80 -1.11 -10.83
CA ARG A 12 14.00 -0.44 -11.40
C ARG A 12 13.64 0.42 -12.61
N SER A 13 12.72 -0.01 -13.43
CA SER A 13 12.28 0.71 -14.63
C SER A 13 11.48 1.98 -14.28
N SER A 14 10.71 1.97 -13.18
CA SER A 14 9.82 3.06 -12.80
C SER A 14 10.39 3.95 -11.69
N GLN A 15 11.02 3.35 -10.68
CA GLN A 15 11.53 4.04 -9.48
C GLN A 15 12.91 3.48 -9.07
N PRO A 16 13.97 3.75 -9.86
CA PRO A 16 15.29 3.10 -9.70
C PRO A 16 15.95 3.37 -8.34
N SER A 17 15.74 4.54 -7.77
CA SER A 17 16.29 4.88 -6.45
C SER A 17 15.64 4.05 -5.34
N LEU A 18 14.33 3.82 -5.40
CA LEU A 18 13.62 2.97 -4.45
C LEU A 18 14.00 1.51 -4.64
N ALA A 19 14.15 1.04 -5.87
CA ALA A 19 14.60 -0.32 -6.16
C ALA A 19 15.94 -0.62 -5.49
N ARG A 20 16.92 0.28 -5.61
CA ARG A 20 18.22 0.13 -4.93
C ARG A 20 18.12 0.10 -3.41
N ARG A 21 17.20 0.88 -2.84
CA ARG A 21 16.99 0.90 -1.38
C ARG A 21 16.39 -0.40 -0.88
N VAL A 22 15.34 -0.90 -1.52
CA VAL A 22 14.67 -2.14 -1.10
C VAL A 22 15.54 -3.37 -1.32
N GLU A 23 16.37 -3.38 -2.38
CA GLU A 23 17.32 -4.46 -2.64
C GLU A 23 18.35 -4.60 -1.50
N ARG A 24 18.82 -3.47 -0.95
CA ARG A 24 19.78 -3.42 0.16
C ARG A 24 19.13 -3.63 1.54
N GLU A 25 17.82 -3.52 1.65
CA GLU A 25 17.14 -3.73 2.92
C GLU A 25 17.32 -5.19 3.35
N PRO A 26 17.88 -5.46 4.53
CA PRO A 26 18.03 -6.83 5.01
C PRO A 26 16.66 -7.46 5.26
N LYS A 27 16.54 -8.75 5.01
CA LYS A 27 15.35 -9.50 5.38
C LYS A 27 15.26 -9.54 6.90
N LYS A 28 14.29 -8.83 7.46
CA LYS A 28 14.06 -8.76 8.91
C LYS A 28 12.91 -9.69 9.29
N ASN A 29 13.11 -10.44 10.37
CA ASN A 29 12.13 -11.42 10.83
C ASN A 29 10.97 -10.82 11.65
N PHE A 30 10.78 -9.49 11.67
CA PHE A 30 9.68 -8.92 12.42
C PHE A 30 8.38 -8.75 11.60
N VAL A 31 8.47 -8.80 10.26
CA VAL A 31 7.29 -8.87 9.39
C VAL A 31 7.08 -10.32 9.02
N HIS A 32 6.03 -10.90 9.54
CA HIS A 32 5.61 -12.26 9.21
C HIS A 32 4.49 -12.21 8.17
N VAL A 33 4.38 -13.25 7.36
CA VAL A 33 3.28 -13.41 6.41
C VAL A 33 2.30 -14.42 6.98
N SER A 34 1.06 -14.02 7.13
CA SER A 34 -0.08 -14.88 7.41
C SER A 34 -0.92 -15.03 6.16
N ILE A 35 -1.74 -16.06 6.11
CA ILE A 35 -2.70 -16.26 5.01
C ILE A 35 -4.10 -15.98 5.56
N SER A 36 -4.86 -15.17 4.84
CA SER A 36 -6.26 -14.91 5.13
C SER A 36 -7.15 -16.12 4.81
N LYS A 37 -8.39 -16.09 5.26
CA LYS A 37 -9.34 -17.19 5.01
C LYS A 37 -9.60 -17.44 3.52
N ASP A 38 -9.50 -16.41 2.68
CA ASP A 38 -9.64 -16.48 1.23
C ASP A 38 -8.32 -16.74 0.48
N GLY A 39 -7.26 -17.13 1.21
CA GLY A 39 -5.98 -17.54 0.62
C GLY A 39 -5.00 -16.42 0.28
N ASN A 40 -5.33 -15.17 0.61
CA ASN A 40 -4.48 -14.02 0.31
C ASN A 40 -3.41 -13.79 1.38
N PRO A 41 -2.17 -13.38 1.00
CA PRO A 41 -1.12 -13.08 1.96
C PRO A 41 -1.43 -11.77 2.71
N ILE A 42 -1.20 -11.75 4.01
CA ILE A 42 -1.34 -10.56 4.84
C ILE A 42 -0.13 -10.37 5.76
N PRO A 43 0.41 -9.14 5.88
CA PRO A 43 1.55 -8.90 6.76
C PRO A 43 1.09 -8.83 8.21
N LYS A 44 1.94 -9.41 9.08
CA LYS A 44 1.74 -9.45 10.53
C LYS A 44 2.98 -8.92 11.23
N ILE A 45 2.80 -8.02 12.18
CA ILE A 45 3.87 -7.49 13.04
C ILE A 45 3.52 -7.84 14.49
N GLY A 46 4.33 -8.66 15.11
CA GLY A 46 4.01 -9.21 16.45
C GLY A 46 2.67 -9.95 16.41
N SER A 47 1.69 -9.51 17.19
CA SER A 47 0.32 -10.07 17.19
C SER A 47 -0.65 -9.36 16.22
N VAL A 48 -0.23 -8.25 15.59
CA VAL A 48 -1.09 -7.38 14.79
C VAL A 48 -1.06 -7.76 13.33
N LEU A 49 -2.24 -8.03 12.75
CA LEU A 49 -2.45 -8.19 11.32
C LEU A 49 -2.73 -6.81 10.71
N LEU A 50 -2.07 -6.47 9.61
CA LEU A 50 -2.25 -5.18 8.94
C LEU A 50 -3.45 -5.15 7.98
N HIS A 51 -4.06 -6.30 7.70
CA HIS A 51 -5.28 -6.46 6.93
C HIS A 51 -6.21 -7.48 7.58
N SER A 52 -7.44 -7.56 7.11
CA SER A 52 -8.42 -8.55 7.58
C SER A 52 -7.88 -9.98 7.46
N LYS A 53 -7.99 -10.74 8.53
CA LYS A 53 -7.69 -12.19 8.49
C LYS A 53 -8.69 -13.02 7.68
N TYR A 54 -9.80 -12.43 7.29
CA TYR A 54 -10.87 -13.11 6.55
C TYR A 54 -10.83 -12.78 5.06
N TYR A 55 -11.07 -11.50 4.71
CA TYR A 55 -11.26 -11.03 3.34
C TYR A 55 -10.60 -9.66 3.15
N PRO A 56 -9.27 -9.58 2.95
CA PRO A 56 -8.57 -8.30 2.85
C PRO A 56 -9.03 -7.43 1.67
N SER A 57 -9.35 -8.02 0.53
CA SER A 57 -9.88 -7.27 -0.62
C SER A 57 -11.27 -6.71 -0.35
N LYS A 58 -12.13 -7.47 0.36
CA LYS A 58 -13.45 -6.97 0.76
C LYS A 58 -13.33 -5.82 1.77
N GLU A 59 -12.45 -5.95 2.77
CA GLU A 59 -12.15 -4.87 3.72
C GLU A 59 -11.73 -3.58 2.98
N ALA A 60 -10.83 -3.71 2.00
CA ALA A 60 -10.37 -2.59 1.20
C ALA A 60 -11.50 -1.95 0.38
N LYS A 61 -12.35 -2.75 -0.25
CA LYS A 61 -13.51 -2.29 -1.03
C LYS A 61 -14.54 -1.59 -0.15
N ASP A 62 -14.87 -2.18 0.99
CA ASP A 62 -15.84 -1.62 1.94
C ASP A 62 -15.32 -0.27 2.48
N GLY A 63 -14.04 -0.19 2.87
CA GLY A 63 -13.41 1.05 3.30
C GLY A 63 -13.39 2.12 2.21
N LEU A 64 -13.15 1.75 0.94
CA LEU A 64 -13.16 2.69 -0.17
C LEU A 64 -14.57 3.20 -0.52
N SER A 65 -15.63 2.50 -0.12
CA SER A 65 -17.01 2.94 -0.38
C SER A 65 -17.37 4.25 0.31
N GLU A 66 -16.65 4.61 1.36
CA GLU A 66 -16.83 5.87 2.11
C GLU A 66 -16.16 7.08 1.42
N TYR A 67 -15.38 6.86 0.36
CA TYR A 67 -14.64 7.91 -0.34
C TYR A 67 -15.12 8.11 -1.76
N CYS A 68 -15.23 9.39 -2.14
CA CYS A 68 -15.45 9.82 -3.52
C CYS A 68 -14.21 10.55 -4.02
N LEU A 69 -13.49 9.91 -4.94
CA LEU A 69 -12.31 10.49 -5.58
C LEU A 69 -12.69 11.09 -6.93
N ARG A 70 -12.22 12.31 -7.18
CA ARG A 70 -12.41 13.00 -8.46
C ARG A 70 -11.25 12.69 -9.41
N SER A 71 -11.49 12.77 -10.69
CA SER A 71 -10.50 12.47 -11.74
C SER A 71 -9.25 13.35 -11.73
N ASN A 72 -9.33 14.53 -11.14
CA ASN A 72 -8.23 15.48 -11.01
C ASN A 72 -7.51 15.43 -9.65
N GLU A 73 -7.89 14.49 -8.78
CA GLU A 73 -7.27 14.31 -7.48
C GLU A 73 -6.18 13.22 -7.53
N THR A 74 -5.13 13.39 -6.75
CA THR A 74 -4.14 12.34 -6.50
C THR A 74 -4.30 11.87 -5.06
N PRO A 75 -4.97 10.73 -4.81
CA PRO A 75 -5.12 10.23 -3.46
C PRO A 75 -3.77 9.85 -2.87
N VAL A 76 -3.62 10.17 -1.57
CA VAL A 76 -2.46 9.79 -0.79
C VAL A 76 -2.87 8.66 0.16
N VAL A 77 -2.25 7.50 0.02
CA VAL A 77 -2.44 6.35 0.91
C VAL A 77 -1.26 6.28 1.87
N TYR A 78 -1.55 6.37 3.16
CA TYR A 78 -0.55 6.22 4.22
C TYR A 78 -0.63 4.81 4.84
N GLY A 79 0.48 4.08 4.75
CA GLY A 79 0.53 2.66 5.07
C GLY A 79 0.13 1.77 3.89
N LEU A 80 1.10 1.00 3.37
CA LEU A 80 0.87 0.11 2.23
C LEU A 80 0.31 -1.24 2.68
N GLY A 81 0.89 -1.82 3.74
CA GLY A 81 0.67 -3.22 4.03
C GLY A 81 1.00 -4.10 2.83
N PHE A 82 0.03 -4.87 2.34
CA PHE A 82 0.15 -5.61 1.07
C PHE A 82 -0.69 -5.00 -0.07
N GLY A 83 -1.07 -3.73 0.05
CA GLY A 83 -1.57 -2.92 -1.07
C GLY A 83 -3.02 -3.15 -1.47
N TYR A 84 -3.84 -3.88 -0.71
CA TYR A 84 -5.23 -4.19 -1.08
C TYR A 84 -6.06 -2.94 -1.34
N HIS A 85 -5.93 -1.89 -0.51
CA HIS A 85 -6.68 -0.65 -0.72
C HIS A 85 -6.17 0.14 -1.94
N VAL A 86 -4.86 0.12 -2.19
CA VAL A 86 -4.28 0.76 -3.38
C VAL A 86 -4.82 0.08 -4.64
N LEU A 87 -4.83 -1.25 -4.65
CA LEU A 87 -5.35 -2.02 -5.77
C LEU A 87 -6.83 -1.74 -6.02
N GLU A 88 -7.66 -1.62 -4.97
CA GLU A 88 -9.07 -1.26 -5.09
C GLU A 88 -9.26 0.16 -5.64
N ILE A 89 -8.42 1.14 -5.23
CA ILE A 89 -8.43 2.49 -5.81
C ILE A 89 -8.13 2.43 -7.32
N LEU A 90 -7.07 1.72 -7.71
CA LEU A 90 -6.66 1.59 -9.11
C LEU A 90 -7.71 0.86 -9.95
N ASN A 91 -8.42 -0.11 -9.38
CA ASN A 91 -9.47 -0.85 -10.04
C ASN A 91 -10.75 0.00 -10.23
N LYS A 92 -11.14 0.75 -9.21
CA LYS A 92 -12.36 1.57 -9.22
C LYS A 92 -12.18 2.86 -10.04
N TYR A 93 -11.01 3.49 -9.94
CA TYR A 93 -10.71 4.79 -10.56
C TYR A 93 -9.61 4.66 -11.61
N LYS A 94 -9.97 4.15 -12.78
CA LYS A 94 -9.01 3.90 -13.88
C LYS A 94 -8.27 5.17 -14.30
N GLY A 95 -6.95 5.07 -14.41
CA GLY A 95 -6.08 6.19 -14.80
C GLY A 95 -5.74 7.18 -13.69
N LEU A 96 -6.34 7.05 -12.50
CA LEU A 96 -6.02 7.90 -11.37
C LEU A 96 -4.61 7.55 -10.84
N LYS A 97 -3.78 8.57 -10.63
CA LYS A 97 -2.46 8.38 -10.01
C LYS A 97 -2.62 8.33 -8.50
N VAL A 98 -1.90 7.40 -7.85
CA VAL A 98 -1.93 7.20 -6.41
C VAL A 98 -0.53 7.42 -5.83
N LEU A 99 -0.45 8.20 -4.77
CA LEU A 99 0.76 8.35 -3.98
C LEU A 99 0.66 7.46 -2.74
N VAL A 100 1.60 6.54 -2.58
CA VAL A 100 1.65 5.63 -1.43
C VAL A 100 2.84 5.99 -0.56
N ILE A 101 2.58 6.25 0.72
CA ILE A 101 3.61 6.50 1.73
C ILE A 101 3.66 5.30 2.66
N GLU A 102 4.77 4.57 2.64
CA GLU A 102 5.04 3.47 3.58
C GLU A 102 6.22 3.87 4.48
N PRO A 103 6.00 4.02 5.80
CA PRO A 103 7.08 4.44 6.69
C PRO A 103 8.13 3.34 6.95
N VAL A 104 7.79 2.07 6.71
CA VAL A 104 8.63 0.93 7.09
C VAL A 104 9.14 0.17 5.87
N MET A 105 10.42 0.34 5.55
CA MET A 105 11.06 -0.32 4.39
C MET A 105 10.89 -1.85 4.42
N SER A 106 10.93 -2.47 5.59
CA SER A 106 10.79 -3.93 5.69
C SER A 106 9.36 -4.42 5.37
N ILE A 107 8.32 -3.58 5.58
CA ILE A 107 6.96 -3.88 5.10
C ILE A 107 6.94 -3.80 3.58
N PHE A 108 7.53 -2.75 2.99
CA PHE A 108 7.63 -2.60 1.54
C PHE A 108 8.41 -3.77 0.92
N ARG A 109 9.52 -4.20 1.54
CA ARG A 109 10.26 -5.38 1.08
C ARG A 109 9.41 -6.64 1.16
N SER A 110 8.70 -6.86 2.25
CA SER A 110 7.79 -8.00 2.41
C SER A 110 6.65 -7.97 1.38
N PHE A 111 6.10 -6.80 1.08
CA PHE A 111 5.16 -6.61 -0.02
C PHE A 111 5.74 -7.07 -1.36
N MET A 112 6.96 -6.63 -1.69
CA MET A 112 7.68 -7.03 -2.91
C MET A 112 8.00 -8.53 -2.99
N GLU A 113 8.09 -9.22 -1.86
CA GLU A 113 8.34 -10.67 -1.79
C GLU A 113 7.06 -11.50 -1.97
N ASN A 114 5.87 -10.93 -1.69
CA ASN A 114 4.63 -11.70 -1.56
C ASN A 114 3.50 -11.23 -2.49
N VAL A 115 3.61 -10.06 -3.11
CA VAL A 115 2.58 -9.47 -3.97
C VAL A 115 3.19 -9.10 -5.32
N ASP A 116 2.50 -9.42 -6.41
CA ASP A 116 2.90 -8.94 -7.74
C ASP A 116 2.63 -7.44 -7.85
N ILE A 117 3.68 -6.65 -8.11
CA ILE A 117 3.57 -5.19 -8.17
C ILE A 117 3.18 -4.67 -9.56
N GLU A 118 3.16 -5.50 -10.57
CA GLU A 118 2.85 -5.10 -11.94
C GLU A 118 1.54 -4.31 -12.07
N PRO A 119 0.42 -4.71 -11.39
CA PRO A 119 -0.83 -3.96 -11.45
C PRO A 119 -0.78 -2.56 -10.83
N PHE A 120 0.22 -2.28 -10.00
CA PHE A 120 0.36 -0.98 -9.32
C PHE A 120 1.14 0.04 -10.15
N LEU A 121 2.16 -0.42 -10.87
CA LEU A 121 3.22 0.45 -11.41
C LEU A 121 2.78 1.55 -12.37
N PRO A 122 1.81 1.36 -13.26
CA PRO A 122 1.46 2.42 -14.21
C PRO A 122 0.98 3.71 -13.52
N ASN A 123 0.36 3.58 -12.34
CA ASN A 123 -0.34 4.67 -11.70
C ASN A 123 0.01 4.85 -10.21
N THR A 124 1.07 4.21 -9.70
CA THR A 124 1.44 4.32 -8.29
C THR A 124 2.87 4.83 -8.12
N GLN A 125 3.03 5.87 -7.33
CA GLN A 125 4.32 6.31 -6.82
C GLN A 125 4.47 5.88 -5.36
N PHE A 126 5.51 5.12 -5.06
CA PHE A 126 5.85 4.71 -3.70
C PHE A 126 6.88 5.66 -3.08
N ILE A 127 6.61 6.10 -1.86
CA ILE A 127 7.53 6.88 -1.03
C ILE A 127 7.73 6.13 0.28
N ILE A 128 8.99 5.81 0.60
CA ILE A 128 9.36 5.19 1.86
C ILE A 128 10.03 6.25 2.73
N SER A 129 9.31 6.76 3.71
CA SER A 129 9.77 7.88 4.54
C SER A 129 9.19 7.86 5.94
N THR A 130 10.05 8.00 6.94
CA THR A 130 9.70 8.24 8.35
C THR A 130 10.52 9.46 8.84
N PRO A 131 9.89 10.54 9.29
CA PRO A 131 8.44 10.82 9.28
C PRO A 131 7.88 10.97 7.86
N PRO A 132 6.55 10.91 7.70
CA PRO A 132 5.94 11.13 6.40
C PRO A 132 6.35 12.50 5.86
N PRO A 133 6.59 12.62 4.54
CA PRO A 133 6.92 13.91 3.95
C PRO A 133 5.79 14.92 4.21
N LYS A 134 6.14 16.19 4.41
CA LYS A 134 5.15 17.27 4.47
C LYS A 134 4.52 17.40 3.09
N ILE A 135 3.38 16.77 2.91
CA ILE A 135 2.61 16.89 1.67
C ILE A 135 1.63 18.04 1.85
N ILE A 136 1.91 19.15 1.19
CA ILE A 136 0.95 20.25 1.08
C ILE A 136 0.00 19.87 -0.06
N THR A 137 -1.10 19.22 0.30
CA THR A 137 -2.15 18.93 -0.66
C THR A 137 -3.44 19.64 -0.23
N SER A 138 -4.11 20.24 -1.16
CA SER A 138 -5.52 20.64 -1.01
C SER A 138 -6.45 19.40 -1.03
N ASN A 139 -5.90 18.21 -1.17
CA ASN A 139 -6.56 16.96 -1.52
C ASN A 139 -6.60 16.01 -0.32
N GLN A 140 -7.62 15.19 -0.29
CA GLN A 140 -7.94 14.27 0.80
C GLN A 140 -6.84 13.22 0.99
N THR A 141 -6.35 13.10 2.22
CA THR A 141 -5.49 11.99 2.63
C THR A 141 -6.37 10.83 3.07
N VAL A 142 -6.29 9.71 2.38
CA VAL A 142 -6.90 8.45 2.83
C VAL A 142 -5.93 7.81 3.81
N ASN A 143 -6.22 7.89 5.09
CA ASN A 143 -5.40 7.28 6.14
C ASN A 143 -5.96 5.89 6.48
N TRP A 144 -5.24 4.83 6.10
CA TRP A 144 -5.58 3.43 6.38
C TRP A 144 -4.87 2.88 7.61
N ASN A 145 -4.24 3.76 8.42
CA ASN A 145 -3.48 3.32 9.57
C ASN A 145 -4.43 2.86 10.69
N LYS A 146 -4.54 1.55 10.91
CA LYS A 146 -5.33 0.96 12.00
C LYS A 146 -4.85 1.37 13.41
N TYR A 147 -3.76 2.12 13.49
CA TYR A 147 -3.18 2.59 14.77
C TYR A 147 -3.72 3.95 15.25
N GLU A 148 -4.45 4.71 14.40
CA GLU A 148 -5.09 5.95 14.81
C GLU A 148 -6.60 5.84 14.62
N HIS A 149 -7.31 5.55 15.70
CA HIS A 149 -8.76 5.72 15.81
C HIS A 149 -9.11 7.22 15.82
N GLN A 150 -9.16 7.84 14.63
CA GLN A 150 -9.87 9.10 14.48
C GLN A 150 -10.92 8.95 13.37
N PRO A 151 -12.18 9.29 13.65
CA PRO A 151 -13.23 9.24 12.64
C PRO A 151 -12.91 10.31 11.58
N SER A 152 -12.47 9.88 10.40
CA SER A 152 -12.38 10.75 9.24
C SER A 152 -13.77 11.31 8.93
N LYS A 153 -13.85 12.64 8.78
CA LYS A 153 -15.11 13.32 8.40
C LYS A 153 -15.66 12.67 7.13
N ARG A 154 -16.87 12.16 7.23
CA ARG A 154 -17.63 11.68 6.06
C ARG A 154 -17.77 12.81 5.06
N LEU A 155 -17.33 12.57 3.85
CA LEU A 155 -17.62 13.43 2.72
C LEU A 155 -18.85 12.85 2.04
N SER A 156 -19.93 13.61 2.09
CA SER A 156 -21.11 13.32 1.28
C SER A 156 -20.77 13.52 -0.20
N CYS A 157 -21.00 12.50 -0.99
CA CYS A 157 -21.04 12.59 -2.44
C CYS A 157 -22.28 13.33 -2.91
#